data_a01b3afba4ceb1064af29ec54405bb16
#
_entry.id   a01b3afba4ceb1064af29ec54405bb16
#
_cell.length_a   1.000
_cell.length_b   1.000
_cell.length_c   1.000
_cell.angle_alpha   90.00
_cell.angle_beta   90.00
_cell.angle_gamma   90.00
#
_symmetry.space_group_name_H-M   'P 1'
#
loop_
_entity.id
_entity.type
_entity.pdbx_description
1 polymer ?
#
loop_
_entity_poly.entity_id
_entity_poly.type
_entity_poly.pdbx_seq_one_letter_code
_entity_poly.pdbx_strand_id
1 'polypeptide(L)'
;MPDSTPGLLQLLAAVTLAGAFVGCGGRDAVRVQLHARPPSTQGVLHLEITAQVAGPQAGLHYKWFSVAGGCNPQESDSPATVFKFADGATRDRVSVEVWGNGKILAQSTIDVRLDELQAQLAAQATIPADLKIEIDNIPPYEPRGGPDTRAEITGKVSGTLAPGYSVVLYARASEIWYIQPTAYASHLIRPDNTWTSWTHTGSSYAALLVRPGFEPVPRLDVLPKVGGYVVARALVEGVRK
;
A
#
# COMPACT_ATOMS: atom_id res chain seq x y z
N MET A 1 21.33 -40.83 -0.53
CA MET A 1 19.98 -40.28 -0.80
C MET A 1 20.12 -38.76 -0.81
N PRO A 2 19.97 -38.09 -1.94
CA PRO A 2 20.05 -36.63 -1.96
C PRO A 2 18.68 -36.02 -1.72
N ASP A 3 18.64 -35.11 -0.74
CA ASP A 3 17.49 -34.27 -0.41
C ASP A 3 17.16 -33.35 -1.57
N SER A 4 15.99 -33.55 -2.13
CA SER A 4 15.41 -32.63 -3.12
C SER A 4 14.56 -31.59 -2.40
N THR A 5 15.16 -30.45 -2.13
CA THR A 5 14.42 -29.25 -1.72
C THR A 5 13.69 -28.69 -2.94
N PRO A 6 12.35 -28.56 -2.94
CA PRO A 6 11.67 -27.91 -4.05
C PRO A 6 11.94 -26.42 -3.99
N GLY A 7 12.64 -25.93 -5.00
CA GLY A 7 12.86 -24.51 -5.20
C GLY A 7 11.53 -23.77 -5.34
N LEU A 8 11.33 -22.80 -4.45
CA LEU A 8 10.24 -21.84 -4.52
C LEU A 8 10.40 -21.04 -5.81
N LEU A 9 9.61 -21.39 -6.82
CA LEU A 9 9.46 -20.58 -8.02
C LEU A 9 8.71 -19.29 -7.59
N GLN A 10 9.44 -18.21 -7.35
CA GLN A 10 8.87 -16.88 -7.22
C GLN A 10 8.30 -16.49 -8.58
N LEU A 11 7.00 -16.71 -8.78
CA LEU A 11 6.27 -16.12 -9.89
C LEU A 11 6.13 -14.61 -9.59
N LEU A 12 7.06 -13.81 -10.11
CA LEU A 12 6.97 -12.37 -10.17
C LEU A 12 5.91 -11.99 -11.22
N ALA A 13 4.67 -11.84 -10.81
CA ALA A 13 3.66 -11.26 -11.67
C ALA A 13 3.85 -9.74 -11.70
N ALA A 14 4.39 -9.24 -12.79
CA ALA A 14 4.50 -7.80 -13.05
C ALA A 14 3.12 -7.24 -13.38
N VAL A 15 2.67 -6.27 -12.59
CA VAL A 15 1.51 -5.47 -12.90
C VAL A 15 1.91 -4.46 -13.96
N THR A 16 1.41 -4.64 -15.18
CA THR A 16 1.66 -3.73 -16.28
C THR A 16 0.49 -2.76 -16.42
N LEU A 17 0.65 -1.55 -15.90
CA LEU A 17 -0.19 -0.43 -16.27
C LEU A 17 0.46 0.24 -17.47
N ALA A 18 -0.17 0.17 -18.65
CA ALA A 18 0.37 0.71 -19.88
C ALA A 18 0.12 2.22 -19.95
N GLY A 19 1.19 3.01 -19.97
CA GLY A 19 1.13 4.45 -20.25
C GLY A 19 1.10 4.75 -21.74
N ALA A 20 0.46 5.84 -22.15
CA ALA A 20 0.33 6.26 -23.53
C ALA A 20 1.65 6.76 -24.11
N PHE A 21 1.89 6.42 -25.39
CA PHE A 21 3.07 6.83 -26.15
C PHE A 21 2.89 8.24 -26.72
N VAL A 22 3.87 9.12 -26.48
CA VAL A 22 4.06 10.33 -27.28
C VAL A 22 5.50 10.34 -27.79
N GLY A 23 5.71 9.99 -29.05
CA GLY A 23 7.00 10.04 -29.71
C GLY A 23 6.86 10.60 -31.13
N CYS A 24 7.63 11.64 -31.47
CA CYS A 24 7.74 12.14 -32.83
C CYS A 24 8.53 11.13 -33.70
N GLY A 25 7.91 10.66 -34.76
CA GLY A 25 8.35 9.51 -35.53
C GLY A 25 9.65 9.69 -36.32
N GLY A 26 10.57 8.75 -36.15
CA GLY A 26 11.74 8.42 -36.93
C GLY A 26 12.16 6.97 -36.63
N ARG A 27 12.92 6.32 -37.51
CA ARG A 27 13.36 4.91 -37.29
C ARG A 27 14.21 4.70 -36.05
N ASP A 28 14.73 5.78 -35.42
CA ASP A 28 15.56 5.79 -34.21
C ASP A 28 14.84 6.46 -33.01
N ALA A 29 13.51 6.56 -33.03
CA ALA A 29 12.76 7.22 -31.95
C ALA A 29 12.84 6.43 -30.66
N VAL A 30 13.32 7.05 -29.59
CA VAL A 30 13.28 6.52 -28.24
C VAL A 30 11.82 6.46 -27.82
N ARG A 31 11.39 5.29 -27.33
CA ARG A 31 10.05 5.09 -26.75
C ARG A 31 10.21 4.67 -25.30
N VAL A 32 9.33 5.15 -24.43
CA VAL A 32 9.33 4.78 -23.02
C VAL A 32 7.97 4.29 -22.59
N GLN A 33 7.96 3.18 -21.87
CA GLN A 33 6.78 2.63 -21.21
C GLN A 33 7.05 2.54 -19.70
N LEU A 34 6.07 2.93 -18.89
CA LEU A 34 6.17 2.83 -17.45
C LEU A 34 5.52 1.56 -16.93
N HIS A 35 6.19 0.91 -15.99
CA HIS A 35 5.70 -0.24 -15.27
C HIS A 35 5.78 0.06 -13.77
N ALA A 36 4.67 -0.08 -13.07
CA ALA A 36 4.62 0.06 -11.63
C ALA A 36 4.42 -1.30 -10.98
N ARG A 37 5.17 -1.58 -9.93
CA ARG A 37 4.99 -2.78 -9.11
C ARG A 37 5.14 -2.45 -7.63
N PRO A 38 4.39 -3.10 -6.74
CA PRO A 38 4.67 -3.02 -5.33
C PRO A 38 6.07 -3.57 -5.04
N PRO A 39 6.88 -2.94 -4.20
CA PRO A 39 8.14 -3.52 -3.77
C PRO A 39 7.89 -4.78 -2.95
N SER A 40 8.79 -5.74 -3.05
CA SER A 40 8.67 -7.05 -2.38
C SER A 40 8.71 -6.99 -0.86
N THR A 41 9.13 -5.87 -0.28
CA THR A 41 9.44 -5.72 1.15
C THR A 41 8.83 -4.50 1.83
N GLN A 42 8.15 -3.62 1.10
CA GLN A 42 7.57 -2.39 1.65
C GLN A 42 6.06 -2.36 1.44
N GLY A 43 5.37 -1.56 2.25
CA GLY A 43 3.91 -1.44 2.20
C GLY A 43 3.38 -0.89 0.88
N VAL A 44 2.07 -0.95 0.72
CA VAL A 44 1.35 -0.58 -0.52
C VAL A 44 1.52 0.90 -0.89
N LEU A 45 2.04 1.72 0.02
CA LEU A 45 2.27 3.15 -0.18
C LEU A 45 3.51 3.47 -1.03
N HIS A 46 4.38 2.48 -1.23
CA HIS A 46 5.57 2.62 -2.06
C HIS A 46 5.43 1.76 -3.31
N LEU A 47 5.78 2.29 -4.45
CA LEU A 47 5.79 1.59 -5.73
C LEU A 47 7.15 1.72 -6.37
N GLU A 48 7.69 0.62 -6.83
CA GLU A 48 8.81 0.67 -7.75
C GLU A 48 8.27 0.94 -9.16
N ILE A 49 8.66 2.07 -9.74
CA ILE A 49 8.29 2.45 -11.10
C ILE A 49 9.53 2.36 -11.97
N THR A 50 9.43 1.60 -13.05
CA THR A 50 10.51 1.39 -14.00
C THR A 50 10.12 1.90 -15.36
N ALA A 51 11.01 2.66 -16.00
CA ALA A 51 10.91 3.08 -17.40
C ALA A 51 11.56 2.04 -18.30
N GLN A 52 10.76 1.36 -19.10
CA GLN A 52 11.27 0.47 -20.16
C GLN A 52 11.47 1.28 -21.43
N VAL A 53 12.71 1.44 -21.82
CA VAL A 53 13.09 2.25 -22.99
C VAL A 53 13.40 1.33 -24.18
N ALA A 54 12.76 1.60 -25.31
CA ALA A 54 13.10 0.99 -26.61
C ALA A 54 13.88 2.01 -27.45
N GLY A 55 14.99 1.56 -28.06
CA GLY A 55 15.90 2.40 -28.81
C GLY A 55 17.30 2.47 -28.18
N PRO A 56 18.15 3.41 -28.61
CA PRO A 56 19.50 3.60 -28.05
C PRO A 56 19.43 3.95 -26.55
N GLN A 57 20.18 3.22 -25.73
CA GLN A 57 20.12 3.36 -24.27
C GLN A 57 21.38 3.98 -23.64
N ALA A 58 22.40 4.28 -24.42
CA ALA A 58 23.63 4.84 -23.90
C ALA A 58 23.49 6.32 -23.51
N GLY A 59 23.93 6.67 -22.29
CA GLY A 59 23.93 8.04 -21.81
C GLY A 59 22.54 8.63 -21.56
N LEU A 60 21.57 7.78 -21.22
CA LEU A 60 20.25 8.23 -20.84
C LEU A 60 20.22 8.70 -19.40
N HIS A 61 19.44 9.74 -19.14
CA HIS A 61 19.16 10.30 -17.84
C HIS A 61 17.64 10.43 -17.65
N TYR A 62 17.13 10.13 -16.46
CA TYR A 62 15.70 10.06 -16.16
C TYR A 62 15.33 11.11 -15.13
N LYS A 63 14.28 11.89 -15.42
CA LYS A 63 13.67 12.83 -14.48
C LYS A 63 12.25 12.41 -14.18
N TRP A 64 11.95 12.23 -12.89
CA TRP A 64 10.68 11.71 -12.42
C TRP A 64 9.87 12.81 -11.75
N PHE A 65 8.59 12.83 -12.02
CA PHE A 65 7.64 13.81 -11.50
C PHE A 65 6.41 13.09 -10.98
N SER A 66 5.80 13.65 -9.92
CA SER A 66 4.49 13.25 -9.42
C SER A 66 3.66 14.49 -9.11
N VAL A 67 2.34 14.36 -9.09
CA VAL A 67 1.44 15.51 -8.86
C VAL A 67 1.39 15.85 -7.36
N ALA A 68 1.26 14.86 -6.49
CA ALA A 68 1.10 15.06 -5.06
C ALA A 68 2.08 14.24 -4.21
N GLY A 69 2.45 13.04 -4.68
CA GLY A 69 3.41 12.16 -4.02
C GLY A 69 4.87 12.55 -4.27
N GLY A 70 5.77 11.61 -4.05
CA GLY A 70 7.21 11.82 -4.25
C GLY A 70 7.88 10.65 -4.96
N CYS A 71 8.83 10.95 -5.83
CA CYS A 71 9.72 9.98 -6.46
C CYS A 71 11.12 10.08 -5.82
N ASN A 72 11.76 8.93 -5.57
CA ASN A 72 13.11 8.87 -5.03
C ASN A 72 13.91 7.74 -5.69
N PRO A 73 14.97 8.05 -6.47
CA PRO A 73 15.43 9.40 -6.82
C PRO A 73 14.47 10.11 -7.79
N GLN A 74 14.46 11.43 -7.77
CA GLN A 74 13.77 12.27 -8.75
C GLN A 74 14.54 12.37 -10.06
N GLU A 75 15.87 12.31 -10.01
CA GLU A 75 16.76 12.32 -11.17
C GLU A 75 17.84 11.26 -10.99
N SER A 76 18.09 10.47 -12.03
CA SER A 76 19.16 9.46 -12.03
C SER A 76 19.44 8.94 -13.45
N ASP A 77 20.55 8.23 -13.59
CA ASP A 77 20.85 7.43 -14.80
C ASP A 77 20.20 6.04 -14.75
N SER A 78 19.58 5.69 -13.62
CA SER A 78 18.80 4.46 -13.47
C SER A 78 17.38 4.66 -14.00
N PRO A 79 16.84 3.71 -14.77
CA PRO A 79 15.47 3.77 -15.28
C PRO A 79 14.41 3.47 -14.20
N ALA A 80 14.76 3.49 -12.93
CA ALA A 80 13.85 3.15 -11.85
C ALA A 80 13.80 4.23 -10.77
N THR A 81 12.62 4.40 -10.18
CA THR A 81 12.38 5.23 -9.01
C THR A 81 11.45 4.53 -8.03
N VAL A 82 11.50 4.89 -6.76
CA VAL A 82 10.50 4.51 -5.78
C VAL A 82 9.54 5.68 -5.62
N PHE A 83 8.29 5.47 -5.99
CA PHE A 83 7.22 6.44 -5.80
C PHE A 83 6.52 6.19 -4.45
N LYS A 84 6.23 7.26 -3.72
CA LYS A 84 5.44 7.24 -2.50
C LYS A 84 4.22 8.14 -2.67
N PHE A 85 3.03 7.61 -2.35
CA PHE A 85 1.82 8.44 -2.28
C PHE A 85 1.96 9.52 -1.20
N ALA A 86 1.39 10.69 -1.46
CA ALA A 86 1.16 11.67 -0.40
C ALA A 86 0.20 11.13 0.66
N ASP A 87 0.31 11.60 1.89
CA ASP A 87 -0.56 11.16 2.99
C ASP A 87 -2.03 11.42 2.65
N GLY A 88 -2.84 10.36 2.74
CA GLY A 88 -4.26 10.38 2.39
C GLY A 88 -4.58 10.31 0.90
N ALA A 89 -3.60 10.37 0.02
CA ALA A 89 -3.83 10.22 -1.41
C ALA A 89 -4.07 8.75 -1.79
N THR A 90 -5.10 8.50 -2.59
CA THR A 90 -5.42 7.17 -3.13
C THR A 90 -5.14 7.05 -4.62
N ARG A 91 -4.74 8.13 -5.25
CA ARG A 91 -4.37 8.20 -6.67
C ARG A 91 -3.33 9.27 -6.88
N ASP A 92 -2.49 9.06 -7.87
CA ASP A 92 -1.53 10.05 -8.34
C ASP A 92 -1.18 9.79 -9.80
N ARG A 93 -0.48 10.73 -10.39
CA ARG A 93 0.06 10.62 -11.74
C ARG A 93 1.57 10.78 -11.68
N VAL A 94 2.29 9.77 -12.16
CA VAL A 94 3.74 9.77 -12.23
C VAL A 94 4.17 9.89 -13.67
N SER A 95 5.09 10.80 -13.94
CA SER A 95 5.65 11.05 -15.27
C SER A 95 7.15 10.87 -15.24
N VAL A 96 7.71 10.46 -16.36
CA VAL A 96 9.15 10.42 -16.61
C VAL A 96 9.50 11.18 -17.88
N GLU A 97 10.58 11.94 -17.82
CA GLU A 97 11.30 12.47 -18.97
C GLU A 97 12.60 11.69 -19.15
N VAL A 98 12.80 11.15 -20.33
CA VAL A 98 14.05 10.48 -20.72
C VAL A 98 14.90 11.46 -21.52
N TRP A 99 16.04 11.79 -20.98
CA TRP A 99 16.99 12.74 -21.55
C TRP A 99 18.19 12.03 -22.16
N GLY A 100 18.72 12.57 -23.24
CA GLY A 100 19.98 12.16 -23.85
C GLY A 100 20.57 13.32 -24.66
N ASN A 101 21.88 13.52 -24.57
CA ASN A 101 22.59 14.62 -25.26
C ASN A 101 21.99 16.01 -24.96
N GLY A 102 21.54 16.23 -23.72
CA GLY A 102 20.96 17.51 -23.27
C GLY A 102 19.55 17.83 -23.82
N LYS A 103 18.86 16.84 -24.38
CA LYS A 103 17.51 16.99 -24.95
C LYS A 103 16.57 15.91 -24.41
N ILE A 104 15.28 16.24 -24.32
CA ILE A 104 14.23 15.26 -24.04
C ILE A 104 14.06 14.38 -25.28
N LEU A 105 14.27 13.09 -25.11
CA LEU A 105 14.11 12.08 -26.15
C LEU A 105 12.73 11.43 -26.12
N ALA A 106 12.16 11.23 -24.93
CA ALA A 106 10.85 10.64 -24.75
C ALA A 106 10.25 11.08 -23.42
N GLN A 107 8.92 10.97 -23.32
CA GLN A 107 8.15 11.18 -22.09
C GLN A 107 7.08 10.11 -21.98
N SER A 108 6.75 9.73 -20.76
CA SER A 108 5.64 8.83 -20.48
C SER A 108 5.01 9.17 -19.15
N THR A 109 3.74 8.78 -18.99
CA THR A 109 2.96 9.05 -17.80
C THR A 109 2.16 7.81 -17.44
N ILE A 110 2.04 7.53 -16.15
CA ILE A 110 1.21 6.46 -15.59
C ILE A 110 0.32 7.03 -14.49
N ASP A 111 -0.96 6.72 -14.54
CA ASP A 111 -1.87 6.97 -13.42
C ASP A 111 -1.75 5.81 -12.44
N VAL A 112 -1.40 6.08 -11.19
CA VAL A 112 -1.28 5.10 -10.13
C VAL A 112 -2.44 5.23 -9.16
N ARG A 113 -3.08 4.09 -8.84
CA ARG A 113 -4.26 4.03 -8.01
C ARG A 113 -4.08 2.97 -6.93
N LEU A 114 -4.23 3.40 -5.69
CA LEU A 114 -4.01 2.54 -4.53
C LEU A 114 -5.01 1.39 -4.47
N ASP A 115 -6.28 1.65 -4.83
CA ASP A 115 -7.34 0.63 -4.85
C ASP A 115 -7.08 -0.45 -5.91
N GLU A 116 -6.60 -0.10 -7.08
CA GLU A 116 -6.24 -1.05 -8.13
C GLU A 116 -5.03 -1.90 -7.73
N LEU A 117 -4.02 -1.26 -7.13
CA LEU A 117 -2.84 -1.97 -6.62
C LEU A 117 -3.20 -2.95 -5.50
N GLN A 118 -4.05 -2.53 -4.56
CA GLN A 118 -4.55 -3.39 -3.51
C GLN A 118 -5.37 -4.57 -4.07
N ALA A 119 -6.21 -4.31 -5.08
CA ALA A 119 -6.98 -5.37 -5.73
C ALA A 119 -6.08 -6.39 -6.45
N GLN A 120 -5.00 -5.94 -7.07
CA GLN A 120 -4.03 -6.80 -7.76
C GLN A 120 -3.19 -7.63 -6.78
N LEU A 121 -2.75 -7.02 -5.67
CA LEU A 121 -2.09 -7.75 -4.57
C LEU A 121 -3.04 -8.78 -3.94
N ALA A 122 -4.32 -8.44 -3.85
CA ALA A 122 -5.37 -9.35 -3.39
C ALA A 122 -5.51 -10.59 -4.27
N ALA A 123 -5.47 -10.40 -5.59
CA ALA A 123 -5.57 -11.49 -6.55
C ALA A 123 -4.34 -12.42 -6.53
N GLN A 124 -3.18 -11.91 -6.11
CA GLN A 124 -1.92 -12.65 -6.09
C GLN A 124 -1.63 -13.38 -4.77
N ALA A 125 -2.26 -12.97 -3.66
CA ALA A 125 -2.02 -13.55 -2.36
C ALA A 125 -3.16 -14.48 -1.98
N THR A 126 -2.91 -15.78 -1.92
CA THR A 126 -3.83 -16.74 -1.31
C THR A 126 -4.04 -16.33 0.15
N ILE A 127 -5.23 -15.83 0.48
CA ILE A 127 -5.62 -15.57 1.85
C ILE A 127 -6.19 -16.86 2.41
N PRO A 128 -5.68 -17.37 3.55
CA PRO A 128 -6.30 -18.51 4.20
C PRO A 128 -7.76 -18.17 4.53
N ALA A 129 -8.69 -19.01 4.05
CA ALA A 129 -10.12 -18.77 4.19
C ALA A 129 -10.61 -18.84 5.65
N ASP A 130 -9.80 -19.42 6.53
CA ASP A 130 -10.06 -19.57 7.97
C ASP A 130 -9.64 -18.36 8.81
N LEU A 131 -8.87 -17.41 8.24
CA LEU A 131 -8.43 -16.22 8.96
C LEU A 131 -9.58 -15.24 9.17
N LYS A 132 -9.80 -14.92 10.45
CA LYS A 132 -10.79 -13.91 10.88
C LYS A 132 -10.19 -13.04 11.97
N ILE A 133 -10.68 -11.80 12.04
CA ILE A 133 -10.41 -10.88 13.13
C ILE A 133 -11.73 -10.37 13.68
N GLU A 134 -11.83 -10.25 14.99
CA GLU A 134 -13.02 -9.79 15.70
C GLU A 134 -12.65 -8.68 16.68
N ILE A 135 -13.61 -7.81 16.98
CA ILE A 135 -13.54 -6.80 18.02
C ILE A 135 -14.53 -7.25 19.11
N ASP A 136 -14.02 -7.59 20.28
CA ASP A 136 -14.84 -8.12 21.39
C ASP A 136 -15.36 -7.01 22.30
N ASN A 137 -14.50 -6.02 22.63
CA ASN A 137 -14.85 -4.89 23.47
C ASN A 137 -14.94 -3.62 22.61
N ILE A 138 -16.17 -3.11 22.45
CA ILE A 138 -16.45 -1.92 21.65
C ILE A 138 -16.60 -0.72 22.59
N PRO A 139 -15.68 0.26 22.53
CA PRO A 139 -15.77 1.42 23.40
C PRO A 139 -17.02 2.26 23.10
N PRO A 140 -17.72 2.73 24.14
CA PRO A 140 -18.77 3.71 23.93
C PRO A 140 -18.18 5.05 23.48
N TYR A 141 -18.86 5.74 22.57
CA TYR A 141 -18.40 7.03 22.07
C TYR A 141 -19.35 8.16 22.43
N GLU A 142 -18.77 9.33 22.64
CA GLU A 142 -19.48 10.59 22.82
C GLU A 142 -19.63 11.26 21.47
N PRO A 143 -20.85 11.57 20.98
CA PRO A 143 -21.02 12.21 19.66
C PRO A 143 -20.36 13.57 19.54
N ARG A 144 -20.17 14.25 20.67
CA ARG A 144 -19.46 15.54 20.70
C ARG A 144 -17.95 15.40 20.63
N GLY A 145 -17.44 14.14 20.84
CA GLY A 145 -16.05 13.79 20.72
C GLY A 145 -15.07 14.72 21.43
N GLY A 146 -13.87 14.27 21.60
CA GLY A 146 -12.76 15.13 22.03
C GLY A 146 -11.47 14.33 21.95
N PRO A 147 -10.33 14.96 21.73
CA PRO A 147 -9.05 14.28 21.61
C PRO A 147 -8.65 13.51 22.86
N ASP A 148 -9.24 13.86 24.01
CA ASP A 148 -8.94 13.25 25.31
C ASP A 148 -9.82 12.05 25.66
N THR A 149 -10.81 11.73 24.83
CA THR A 149 -11.69 10.58 25.06
C THR A 149 -11.00 9.33 24.57
N ARG A 150 -10.44 8.54 25.50
CA ARG A 150 -9.72 7.28 25.23
C ARG A 150 -10.40 6.12 25.93
N ALA A 151 -10.36 4.96 25.28
CA ALA A 151 -10.88 3.73 25.86
C ALA A 151 -10.07 2.52 25.37
N GLU A 152 -10.10 1.45 26.15
CA GLU A 152 -9.53 0.18 25.75
C GLU A 152 -10.44 -0.49 24.72
N ILE A 153 -9.84 -1.09 23.71
CA ILE A 153 -10.46 -1.90 22.67
C ILE A 153 -9.70 -3.21 22.56
N THR A 154 -10.41 -4.31 22.52
CA THR A 154 -9.83 -5.66 22.49
C THR A 154 -10.50 -6.50 21.43
N GLY A 155 -9.85 -7.59 21.06
CA GLY A 155 -10.42 -8.56 20.15
C GLY A 155 -9.58 -9.81 20.01
N LYS A 156 -9.97 -10.65 19.04
CA LYS A 156 -9.33 -11.93 18.75
C LYS A 156 -9.07 -12.09 17.27
N VAL A 157 -8.12 -12.96 16.98
CA VAL A 157 -7.86 -13.49 15.65
C VAL A 157 -8.08 -14.99 15.68
N SER A 158 -8.72 -15.54 14.69
CA SER A 158 -8.89 -16.99 14.52
C SER A 158 -8.33 -17.45 13.19
N GLY A 159 -7.98 -18.74 13.10
CA GLY A 159 -7.37 -19.37 11.94
C GLY A 159 -5.86 -19.57 12.08
N THR A 160 -5.22 -19.98 11.02
CA THR A 160 -3.79 -20.30 11.00
C THR A 160 -2.95 -19.04 10.73
N LEU A 161 -2.36 -18.49 11.78
CA LEU A 161 -1.51 -17.33 11.71
C LEU A 161 -0.08 -17.69 11.29
N ALA A 162 0.44 -17.01 10.29
CA ALA A 162 1.86 -17.03 10.01
C ALA A 162 2.62 -16.04 10.93
N PRO A 163 3.91 -16.26 11.20
CA PRO A 163 4.72 -15.33 11.98
C PRO A 163 4.72 -13.90 11.40
N GLY A 164 4.67 -12.92 12.29
CA GLY A 164 4.78 -11.51 11.92
C GLY A 164 3.47 -10.83 11.52
N TYR A 165 2.32 -11.52 11.58
CA TYR A 165 1.03 -10.85 11.45
C TYR A 165 0.80 -9.89 12.63
N SER A 166 0.13 -8.79 12.35
CA SER A 166 -0.21 -7.78 13.37
C SER A 166 -1.60 -7.20 13.12
N VAL A 167 -2.10 -6.44 14.08
CA VAL A 167 -3.38 -5.76 13.98
C VAL A 167 -3.15 -4.27 13.84
N VAL A 168 -3.81 -3.64 12.87
CA VAL A 168 -3.87 -2.19 12.72
C VAL A 168 -5.30 -1.74 13.00
N LEU A 169 -5.44 -0.77 13.90
CA LEU A 169 -6.74 -0.27 14.36
C LEU A 169 -7.01 1.11 13.79
N TYR A 170 -8.24 1.33 13.34
CA TYR A 170 -8.76 2.64 12.94
C TYR A 170 -10.03 2.97 13.72
N ALA A 171 -10.20 4.24 14.06
CA ALA A 171 -11.44 4.81 14.58
C ALA A 171 -11.96 5.86 13.62
N ARG A 172 -13.28 5.93 13.43
CA ARG A 172 -13.92 6.88 12.53
C ARG A 172 -14.40 8.11 13.31
N ALA A 173 -13.97 9.28 12.87
CA ALA A 173 -14.48 10.56 13.33
C ALA A 173 -15.02 11.33 12.12
N SER A 174 -16.28 11.70 12.15
CA SER A 174 -16.99 12.23 10.96
C SER A 174 -16.92 11.22 9.81
N GLU A 175 -16.38 11.60 8.65
CA GLU A 175 -16.26 10.72 7.48
C GLU A 175 -14.86 10.10 7.32
N ILE A 176 -13.94 10.32 8.29
CA ILE A 176 -12.53 9.99 8.16
C ILE A 176 -12.13 8.92 9.16
N TRP A 177 -11.33 7.97 8.72
CA TRP A 177 -10.69 6.95 9.53
C TRP A 177 -9.31 7.43 9.99
N TYR A 178 -9.05 7.37 11.28
CA TYR A 178 -7.78 7.72 11.89
C TYR A 178 -7.16 6.49 12.55
N ILE A 179 -5.90 6.25 12.28
CA ILE A 179 -5.17 5.15 12.92
C ILE A 179 -5.09 5.34 14.43
N GLN A 180 -5.13 4.23 15.15
CA GLN A 180 -5.13 4.21 16.61
C GLN A 180 -3.99 3.35 17.17
N PRO A 181 -3.47 3.68 18.35
CA PRO A 181 -3.66 4.91 19.14
C PRO A 181 -2.83 6.09 18.63
N THR A 182 -1.81 5.84 17.82
CA THR A 182 -0.88 6.84 17.28
C THR A 182 -0.57 6.51 15.83
N ALA A 183 -0.02 7.47 15.10
CA ALA A 183 0.45 7.24 13.73
C ALA A 183 1.44 6.06 13.69
N TYR A 184 1.30 5.21 12.68
CA TYR A 184 2.13 4.03 12.43
C TYR A 184 2.01 2.90 13.48
N ALA A 185 1.00 2.93 14.34
CA ALA A 185 0.80 1.89 15.34
C ALA A 185 0.35 0.56 14.69
N SER A 186 1.03 -0.50 15.06
CA SER A 186 0.57 -1.88 14.85
C SER A 186 0.61 -2.63 16.18
N HIS A 187 -0.32 -3.55 16.36
CA HIS A 187 -0.48 -4.27 17.62
C HIS A 187 -0.12 -5.72 17.44
N LEU A 188 0.68 -6.22 18.37
CA LEU A 188 1.05 -7.63 18.43
C LEU A 188 -0.16 -8.49 18.80
N ILE A 189 -0.28 -9.62 18.12
CA ILE A 189 -1.20 -10.69 18.47
C ILE A 189 -0.52 -11.54 19.55
N ARG A 190 -1.18 -11.75 20.69
CA ARG A 190 -0.67 -12.56 21.79
C ARG A 190 -0.70 -14.05 21.42
N PRO A 191 0.02 -14.91 22.16
CA PRO A 191 0.01 -16.35 21.92
C PRO A 191 -1.37 -17.02 22.03
N ASP A 192 -2.31 -16.41 22.75
CA ASP A 192 -3.71 -16.83 22.87
C ASP A 192 -4.61 -16.27 21.76
N ASN A 193 -4.01 -15.69 20.72
CA ASN A 193 -4.67 -15.06 19.59
C ASN A 193 -5.51 -13.82 19.96
N THR A 194 -5.35 -13.25 21.13
CA THR A 194 -5.97 -11.98 21.51
C THR A 194 -5.10 -10.78 21.14
N TRP A 195 -5.73 -9.64 20.99
CA TRP A 195 -5.05 -8.36 20.84
C TRP A 195 -5.73 -7.29 21.68
N THR A 196 -4.97 -6.30 22.13
CA THR A 196 -5.44 -5.19 22.94
C THR A 196 -4.79 -3.91 22.46
N SER A 197 -5.57 -2.85 22.43
CA SER A 197 -5.09 -1.50 22.16
C SER A 197 -5.89 -0.49 22.95
N TRP A 198 -5.48 0.76 22.87
CA TRP A 198 -6.37 1.85 23.21
C TRP A 198 -6.77 2.59 21.94
N THR A 199 -7.89 3.30 21.96
CA THR A 199 -8.41 4.09 20.85
C THR A 199 -8.98 5.40 21.36
N HIS A 200 -8.88 6.46 20.57
CA HIS A 200 -9.80 7.56 20.74
C HIS A 200 -11.19 7.08 20.34
N THR A 201 -12.20 7.50 21.11
CA THR A 201 -13.56 7.06 20.85
C THR A 201 -14.10 7.66 19.54
N GLY A 202 -14.74 6.82 18.74
CA GLY A 202 -15.23 7.16 17.40
C GLY A 202 -16.59 6.52 17.10
N SER A 203 -17.24 6.98 16.04
CA SER A 203 -18.53 6.45 15.60
C SER A 203 -18.47 5.02 15.09
N SER A 204 -17.29 4.57 14.65
CA SER A 204 -17.06 3.20 14.18
C SER A 204 -15.60 2.82 14.40
N TYR A 205 -15.32 1.52 14.49
CA TYR A 205 -13.98 0.99 14.64
C TYR A 205 -13.72 -0.09 13.60
N ALA A 206 -12.50 -0.11 13.09
CA ALA A 206 -12.04 -1.14 12.16
C ALA A 206 -10.72 -1.74 12.63
N ALA A 207 -10.67 -3.05 12.78
CA ALA A 207 -9.46 -3.80 13.02
C ALA A 207 -9.06 -4.53 11.74
N LEU A 208 -7.84 -4.31 11.28
CA LEU A 208 -7.25 -4.96 10.11
C LEU A 208 -6.21 -5.96 10.58
N LEU A 209 -6.35 -7.22 10.21
CA LEU A 209 -5.28 -8.21 10.32
C LEU A 209 -4.37 -8.04 9.12
N VAL A 210 -3.08 -7.74 9.37
CA VAL A 210 -2.15 -7.39 8.31
C VAL A 210 -0.91 -8.27 8.32
N ARG A 211 -0.34 -8.46 7.14
CA ARG A 211 0.92 -9.16 6.92
C ARG A 211 2.11 -8.28 7.29
N PRO A 212 3.29 -8.89 7.56
CA PRO A 212 4.54 -8.15 7.68
C PRO A 212 4.77 -7.24 6.47
N GLY A 213 5.28 -6.04 6.71
CA GLY A 213 5.53 -5.06 5.67
C GLY A 213 4.32 -4.18 5.31
N PHE A 214 3.18 -4.33 5.98
CA PHE A 214 2.09 -3.37 5.86
C PHE A 214 2.48 -2.03 6.51
N GLU A 215 2.39 -0.96 5.75
CA GLU A 215 2.61 0.40 6.25
C GLU A 215 1.25 1.10 6.43
N PRO A 216 0.82 1.32 7.68
CA PRO A 216 -0.47 1.94 7.93
C PRO A 216 -0.44 3.43 7.57
N VAL A 217 -1.52 3.91 6.96
CA VAL A 217 -1.72 5.33 6.65
C VAL A 217 -2.40 6.01 7.83
N PRO A 218 -1.88 7.15 8.33
CA PRO A 218 -2.44 7.82 9.51
C PRO A 218 -3.90 8.25 9.36
N ARG A 219 -4.33 8.56 8.14
CA ARG A 219 -5.68 9.07 7.85
C ARG A 219 -6.17 8.51 6.51
N LEU A 220 -7.42 8.02 6.48
CA LEU A 220 -8.03 7.41 5.29
C LEU A 220 -9.48 7.88 5.12
N ASP A 221 -9.88 8.16 3.90
CA ASP A 221 -11.30 8.37 3.56
C ASP A 221 -12.02 7.02 3.41
N VAL A 222 -11.31 6.00 2.92
CA VAL A 222 -11.83 4.65 2.73
C VAL A 222 -10.85 3.62 3.29
N LEU A 223 -11.36 2.68 4.06
CA LEU A 223 -10.56 1.57 4.60
C LEU A 223 -10.05 0.65 3.48
N PRO A 224 -8.83 0.11 3.63
CA PRO A 224 -8.31 -0.91 2.72
C PRO A 224 -9.25 -2.11 2.61
N LYS A 225 -9.40 -2.63 1.41
CA LYS A 225 -10.12 -3.88 1.18
C LYS A 225 -9.28 -5.06 1.66
N VAL A 226 -9.96 -6.15 2.03
CA VAL A 226 -9.30 -7.44 2.26
C VAL A 226 -8.66 -7.87 0.95
N GLY A 227 -7.35 -8.14 1.01
CA GLY A 227 -6.51 -8.46 -0.13
C GLY A 227 -5.08 -7.94 0.06
N GLY A 228 -4.11 -8.57 -0.56
CA GLY A 228 -2.71 -8.20 -0.44
C GLY A 228 -2.19 -8.28 0.99
N TYR A 229 -1.85 -7.14 1.56
CA TYR A 229 -1.36 -7.08 2.94
C TYR A 229 -2.48 -7.20 3.99
N VAL A 230 -3.72 -6.83 3.69
CA VAL A 230 -4.85 -6.95 4.62
C VAL A 230 -5.51 -8.31 4.42
N VAL A 231 -5.36 -9.22 5.36
CA VAL A 231 -5.84 -10.60 5.23
C VAL A 231 -7.22 -10.83 5.86
N ALA A 232 -7.60 -10.01 6.84
CA ALA A 232 -8.95 -9.99 7.39
C ALA A 232 -9.29 -8.58 7.91
N ARG A 233 -10.58 -8.28 8.04
CA ARG A 233 -11.08 -7.01 8.56
C ARG A 233 -12.34 -7.22 9.39
N ALA A 234 -12.35 -6.66 10.59
CA ALA A 234 -13.56 -6.44 11.39
C ALA A 234 -13.97 -4.97 11.30
N LEU A 235 -15.26 -4.74 11.22
CA LEU A 235 -15.86 -3.40 11.25
C LEU A 235 -17.03 -3.43 12.23
N VAL A 236 -17.03 -2.50 13.18
CA VAL A 236 -18.09 -2.38 14.20
C VAL A 236 -18.48 -0.92 14.37
N GLU A 237 -19.75 -0.70 14.64
CA GLU A 237 -20.25 0.61 15.04
C GLU A 237 -19.92 0.88 16.51
N GLY A 238 -19.57 2.11 16.82
CA GLY A 238 -19.38 2.56 18.19
C GLY A 238 -20.72 2.61 18.95
N VAL A 239 -20.69 2.25 20.23
CA VAL A 239 -21.87 2.34 21.09
C VAL A 239 -22.08 3.79 21.51
N ARG A 240 -23.15 4.40 21.04
CA ARG A 240 -23.49 5.78 21.42
C ARG A 240 -23.92 5.84 22.88
N LYS A 241 -23.30 6.74 23.67
CA LYS A 241 -23.71 7.05 25.05
C LYS A 241 -24.99 7.89 25.07
#